data_a614e027ffd5240036526a3188a81284
#
_entry.id   a614e027ffd5240036526a3188a81284
#
_cell.length_a   1.000
_cell.length_b   1.000
_cell.length_c   1.000
_cell.angle_alpha   90.00
_cell.angle_beta   90.00
_cell.angle_gamma   90.00
#
_symmetry.space_group_name_H-M   'P 1'
#
loop_
_entity.id
_entity.type
_entity.pdbx_description
1 polymer ?
#
loop_
_entity_poly.entity_id
_entity_poly.type
_entity_poly.pdbx_seq_one_letter_code
_entity_poly.pdbx_strand_id
1 'polypeptide(L)'
;MSKALTIAKFGGTSVANYAAMQNCARIVANNSDTRIVVVSASAGVTNFLVSLAHTPMTQDQITETCNSIEAIEMAILEELQDRESVAPKLNDLLEELRELAFHEEILHRNDLKDQLLSMGERMSSLMFSAVLAEQDVASLNFDVRNVLRTDSEFGAAAPELETIAALAKQLLQPELKDSVVVTQGFVGCDAEGRTTTLGRGGSDFTAALLAEALDADVCEIWTDVIGVYTTDPRITPAARPLPELSFEEAAEMATFGAKVLHPATMEPALRKDIKVFVGSSKEPEKGGTWIMRDCAEEPPYRAITRRKEQVMVTVKTPKMMYAQGFLQQVFAIIAKHKLSVDLVTTSEISVSFTLDNPANSVAQRLNKETLAELQTLCDVVVEDGYDLVTVVGNNMQTAKGVSSKIFAAVAEYNLRMICFGANPHNLSFLVNESDSSEIVQELHKALFE
;
A
#
# COMPACT_ATOMS: atom_id res chain seq x y z
N MET A 1 22.15 -8.56 26.52
CA MET A 1 21.46 -7.68 25.57
C MET A 1 20.44 -8.55 24.86
N SER A 2 19.16 -8.18 24.76
CA SER A 2 18.21 -8.89 23.92
C SER A 2 18.73 -8.82 22.49
N LYS A 3 18.62 -9.93 21.75
CA LYS A 3 18.97 -9.95 20.34
C LYS A 3 18.01 -9.01 19.61
N ALA A 4 18.49 -8.21 18.65
CA ALA A 4 17.62 -7.34 17.87
C ALA A 4 16.57 -8.19 17.14
N LEU A 5 15.36 -7.66 16.98
CA LEU A 5 14.27 -8.32 16.27
C LEU A 5 13.96 -7.56 14.99
N THR A 6 14.12 -8.22 13.85
CA THR A 6 13.77 -7.70 12.53
C THR A 6 12.62 -8.52 11.96
N ILE A 7 11.65 -7.81 11.40
CA ILE A 7 10.55 -8.39 10.60
C ILE A 7 10.75 -7.98 9.16
N ALA A 8 10.91 -8.96 8.25
CA ALA A 8 11.11 -8.71 6.84
C ALA A 8 9.84 -9.04 6.05
N LYS A 9 9.38 -8.11 5.21
CA LYS A 9 8.26 -8.35 4.29
C LYS A 9 8.76 -8.40 2.86
N PHE A 10 8.29 -9.38 2.10
CA PHE A 10 8.58 -9.52 0.67
C PHE A 10 7.33 -9.34 -0.18
N GLY A 11 7.38 -8.42 -1.17
CA GLY A 11 6.29 -8.16 -2.10
C GLY A 11 6.11 -9.27 -3.13
N GLY A 12 4.99 -9.26 -3.86
CA GLY A 12 4.65 -10.32 -4.83
C GLY A 12 5.69 -10.54 -5.93
N THR A 13 6.34 -9.48 -6.40
CA THR A 13 7.46 -9.58 -7.38
C THR A 13 8.71 -10.22 -6.78
N SER A 14 8.89 -10.11 -5.46
CA SER A 14 10.00 -10.71 -4.72
C SER A 14 9.79 -12.21 -4.48
N VAL A 15 8.55 -12.69 -4.55
CA VAL A 15 8.17 -14.10 -4.40
C VAL A 15 7.51 -14.67 -5.66
N ALA A 16 7.80 -14.07 -6.82
CA ALA A 16 7.16 -14.38 -8.10
C ALA A 16 7.44 -15.79 -8.63
N ASN A 17 8.56 -16.37 -8.28
CA ASN A 17 9.04 -17.70 -8.69
C ASN A 17 10.11 -18.18 -7.73
N TYR A 18 10.55 -19.43 -7.91
CA TYR A 18 11.56 -20.05 -7.06
C TYR A 18 12.88 -19.25 -7.00
N ALA A 19 13.41 -18.76 -8.13
CA ALA A 19 14.66 -18.00 -8.15
C ALA A 19 14.55 -16.67 -7.38
N ALA A 20 13.41 -15.98 -7.48
CA ALA A 20 13.13 -14.78 -6.71
C ALA A 20 13.01 -15.09 -5.20
N MET A 21 12.31 -16.16 -4.83
CA MET A 21 12.22 -16.64 -3.45
C MET A 21 13.60 -17.00 -2.88
N GLN A 22 14.48 -17.66 -3.66
CA GLN A 22 15.86 -17.94 -3.24
C GLN A 22 16.66 -16.67 -2.94
N ASN A 23 16.51 -15.61 -3.75
CA ASN A 23 17.18 -14.35 -3.47
C ASN A 23 16.70 -13.74 -2.15
N CYS A 24 15.40 -13.77 -1.89
CA CYS A 24 14.81 -13.31 -0.63
C CYS A 24 15.26 -14.18 0.56
N ALA A 25 15.30 -15.49 0.38
CA ALA A 25 15.79 -16.41 1.41
C ALA A 25 17.27 -16.14 1.79
N ARG A 26 18.11 -15.77 0.82
CA ARG A 26 19.50 -15.34 1.10
C ARG A 26 19.55 -14.04 1.91
N ILE A 27 18.66 -13.07 1.64
CA ILE A 27 18.57 -11.85 2.44
C ILE A 27 18.28 -12.22 3.91
N VAL A 28 17.30 -13.11 4.14
CA VAL A 28 16.94 -13.58 5.48
C VAL A 28 18.10 -14.33 6.13
N ALA A 29 18.74 -15.27 5.41
CA ALA A 29 19.86 -16.07 5.92
C ALA A 29 21.07 -15.21 6.31
N ASN A 30 21.30 -14.10 5.62
CA ASN A 30 22.39 -13.17 5.89
C ASN A 30 22.11 -12.23 7.08
N ASN A 31 20.88 -12.14 7.57
CA ASN A 31 20.52 -11.30 8.71
C ASN A 31 19.96 -12.14 9.87
N SER A 32 20.84 -12.49 10.82
CA SER A 32 20.45 -13.33 11.97
C SER A 32 19.42 -12.71 12.91
N ASP A 33 19.14 -11.42 12.78
CA ASP A 33 18.13 -10.71 13.56
C ASP A 33 16.73 -10.79 12.92
N THR A 34 16.64 -11.20 11.63
CA THR A 34 15.37 -11.48 10.97
C THR A 34 14.76 -12.76 11.53
N ARG A 35 13.63 -12.63 12.22
CA ARG A 35 12.95 -13.75 12.87
C ARG A 35 11.53 -13.97 12.37
N ILE A 36 10.95 -12.99 11.67
CA ILE A 36 9.63 -13.10 11.03
C ILE A 36 9.76 -12.65 9.59
N VAL A 37 9.17 -13.43 8.70
CA VAL A 37 9.03 -13.11 7.28
C VAL A 37 7.56 -13.07 6.93
N VAL A 38 7.12 -11.94 6.38
CA VAL A 38 5.76 -11.73 5.87
C VAL A 38 5.83 -11.74 4.35
N VAL A 39 5.02 -12.55 3.70
CA VAL A 39 4.99 -12.63 2.23
C VAL A 39 3.65 -12.22 1.65
N SER A 40 3.69 -11.59 0.48
CA SER A 40 2.53 -11.39 -0.38
C SER A 40 2.29 -12.64 -1.25
N ALA A 41 1.15 -12.70 -1.93
CA ALA A 41 0.91 -13.69 -2.97
C ALA A 41 1.97 -13.62 -4.09
N SER A 42 2.26 -14.75 -4.73
CA SER A 42 3.13 -14.82 -5.91
C SER A 42 2.64 -13.87 -7.01
N ALA A 43 3.57 -13.26 -7.78
CA ALA A 43 3.22 -12.27 -8.79
C ALA A 43 2.17 -12.79 -9.78
N GLY A 44 1.11 -12.00 -9.98
CA GLY A 44 -0.01 -12.34 -10.87
C GLY A 44 -1.16 -13.07 -10.17
N VAL A 45 -0.91 -13.85 -9.11
CA VAL A 45 -1.93 -14.65 -8.41
C VAL A 45 -3.03 -13.75 -7.85
N THR A 46 -2.69 -12.62 -7.21
CA THR A 46 -3.68 -11.68 -6.67
C THR A 46 -4.67 -11.19 -7.73
N ASN A 47 -4.22 -10.91 -8.97
CA ASN A 47 -5.09 -10.44 -10.04
C ASN A 47 -6.11 -11.52 -10.45
N PHE A 48 -5.69 -12.78 -10.52
CA PHE A 48 -6.58 -13.91 -10.80
C PHE A 48 -7.61 -14.09 -9.68
N LEU A 49 -7.18 -14.05 -8.42
CA LEU A 49 -8.08 -14.15 -7.26
C LEU A 49 -9.09 -13.02 -7.21
N VAL A 50 -8.67 -11.76 -7.48
CA VAL A 50 -9.58 -10.60 -7.58
C VAL A 50 -10.60 -10.79 -8.71
N SER A 51 -10.18 -11.32 -9.85
CA SER A 51 -11.09 -11.62 -10.96
C SER A 51 -12.14 -12.67 -10.56
N LEU A 52 -11.73 -13.76 -9.90
CA LEU A 52 -12.65 -14.79 -9.39
C LEU A 52 -13.62 -14.23 -8.34
N ALA A 53 -13.15 -13.34 -7.45
CA ALA A 53 -13.95 -12.79 -6.36
C ALA A 53 -14.97 -11.72 -6.79
N HIS A 54 -14.70 -10.99 -7.90
CA HIS A 54 -15.46 -9.77 -8.23
C HIS A 54 -16.04 -9.73 -9.63
N THR A 55 -15.67 -10.67 -10.53
CA THR A 55 -16.12 -10.64 -11.92
C THR A 55 -17.02 -11.84 -12.20
N PRO A 56 -18.24 -11.65 -12.74
CA PRO A 56 -19.05 -12.76 -13.21
C PRO A 56 -18.32 -13.52 -14.34
N MET A 57 -18.14 -14.83 -14.17
CA MET A 57 -17.41 -15.71 -15.10
C MET A 57 -18.21 -16.95 -15.43
N THR A 58 -17.98 -17.52 -16.62
CA THR A 58 -18.46 -18.86 -16.95
C THR A 58 -17.63 -19.92 -16.21
N GLN A 59 -18.16 -21.15 -16.10
CA GLN A 59 -17.45 -22.25 -15.47
C GLN A 59 -16.09 -22.54 -16.16
N ASP A 60 -16.03 -22.42 -17.48
CA ASP A 60 -14.78 -22.60 -18.24
C ASP A 60 -13.76 -21.51 -17.90
N GLN A 61 -14.19 -20.25 -17.77
CA GLN A 61 -13.32 -19.14 -17.37
C GLN A 61 -12.83 -19.29 -15.93
N ILE A 62 -13.67 -19.73 -15.00
CA ILE A 62 -13.27 -20.03 -13.61
C ILE A 62 -12.20 -21.13 -13.62
N THR A 63 -12.44 -22.22 -14.36
CA THR A 63 -11.50 -23.34 -14.48
C THR A 63 -10.16 -22.87 -15.05
N GLU A 64 -10.15 -22.09 -16.12
CA GLU A 64 -8.94 -21.55 -16.75
C GLU A 64 -8.16 -20.64 -15.79
N THR A 65 -8.87 -19.79 -15.04
CA THR A 65 -8.27 -18.89 -14.05
C THR A 65 -7.65 -19.68 -12.90
N CYS A 66 -8.33 -20.69 -12.35
CA CYS A 66 -7.77 -21.59 -11.33
C CYS A 66 -6.55 -22.34 -11.84
N ASN A 67 -6.58 -22.85 -13.08
CA ASN A 67 -5.44 -23.53 -13.70
C ASN A 67 -4.25 -22.59 -13.89
N SER A 68 -4.49 -21.30 -14.14
CA SER A 68 -3.43 -20.29 -14.25
C SER A 68 -2.73 -20.06 -12.91
N ILE A 69 -3.49 -20.01 -11.81
CA ILE A 69 -2.93 -19.93 -10.46
C ILE A 69 -2.14 -21.19 -10.14
N GLU A 70 -2.72 -22.38 -10.36
CA GLU A 70 -2.08 -23.66 -10.13
C GLU A 70 -0.76 -23.77 -10.90
N ALA A 71 -0.72 -23.36 -12.18
CA ALA A 71 0.49 -23.39 -12.99
C ALA A 71 1.63 -22.56 -12.42
N ILE A 72 1.33 -21.37 -11.83
CA ILE A 72 2.32 -20.53 -11.15
C ILE A 72 2.89 -21.24 -9.93
N GLU A 73 2.03 -21.76 -9.06
CA GLU A 73 2.44 -22.37 -7.80
C GLU A 73 3.13 -23.73 -8.03
N MET A 74 2.65 -24.52 -8.98
CA MET A 74 3.29 -25.79 -9.37
C MET A 74 4.68 -25.58 -9.98
N ALA A 75 4.88 -24.50 -10.76
CA ALA A 75 6.21 -24.17 -11.29
C ALA A 75 7.23 -23.87 -10.18
N ILE A 76 6.78 -23.27 -9.05
CA ILE A 76 7.63 -23.07 -7.87
C ILE A 76 7.90 -24.42 -7.17
N LEU A 77 6.84 -25.23 -6.97
CA LEU A 77 6.94 -26.52 -6.31
C LEU A 77 7.92 -27.46 -7.03
N GLU A 78 7.89 -27.49 -8.38
CA GLU A 78 8.73 -28.37 -9.18
C GLU A 78 10.25 -28.11 -8.99
N GLU A 79 10.61 -26.88 -8.61
CA GLU A 79 11.98 -26.48 -8.36
C GLU A 79 12.45 -26.75 -6.90
N LEU A 80 11.52 -27.01 -5.96
CA LEU A 80 11.86 -27.29 -4.57
C LEU A 80 12.63 -28.62 -4.44
N GLN A 81 13.61 -28.66 -3.54
CA GLN A 81 14.33 -29.88 -3.20
C GLN A 81 13.45 -30.90 -2.46
N ASP A 82 12.70 -30.45 -1.45
CA ASP A 82 11.75 -31.25 -0.67
C ASP A 82 10.31 -31.01 -1.12
N ARG A 83 10.03 -31.28 -2.40
CA ARG A 83 8.68 -31.14 -2.94
C ARG A 83 7.70 -32.18 -2.40
N GLU A 84 8.18 -33.35 -1.95
CA GLU A 84 7.31 -34.43 -1.47
C GLU A 84 6.58 -34.04 -0.16
N SER A 85 7.22 -33.28 0.71
CA SER A 85 6.59 -32.78 1.95
C SER A 85 5.66 -31.59 1.74
N VAL A 86 5.88 -30.81 0.68
CA VAL A 86 5.13 -29.58 0.36
C VAL A 86 3.91 -29.85 -0.51
N ALA A 87 4.04 -30.75 -1.50
CA ALA A 87 3.00 -31.02 -2.49
C ALA A 87 1.63 -31.38 -1.90
N PRO A 88 1.49 -32.23 -0.86
CA PRO A 88 0.17 -32.51 -0.28
C PRO A 88 -0.50 -31.26 0.24
N LYS A 89 0.22 -30.39 0.97
CA LYS A 89 -0.32 -29.16 1.55
C LYS A 89 -0.71 -28.15 0.48
N LEU A 90 0.07 -28.04 -0.61
CA LEU A 90 -0.27 -27.19 -1.73
C LEU A 90 -1.54 -27.68 -2.43
N ASN A 91 -1.66 -29.00 -2.65
CA ASN A 91 -2.83 -29.60 -3.27
C ASN A 91 -4.10 -29.33 -2.45
N ASP A 92 -4.03 -29.45 -1.12
CA ASP A 92 -5.15 -29.10 -0.22
C ASP A 92 -5.58 -27.64 -0.40
N LEU A 93 -4.61 -26.72 -0.51
CA LEU A 93 -4.89 -25.30 -0.75
C LEU A 93 -5.48 -25.04 -2.14
N LEU A 94 -5.01 -25.72 -3.18
CA LEU A 94 -5.56 -25.62 -4.53
C LEU A 94 -6.98 -26.19 -4.63
N GLU A 95 -7.28 -27.25 -3.86
CA GLU A 95 -8.63 -27.80 -3.77
C GLU A 95 -9.57 -26.82 -3.07
N GLU A 96 -9.17 -26.25 -1.91
CA GLU A 96 -9.93 -25.20 -1.21
C GLU A 96 -10.17 -23.97 -2.13
N LEU A 97 -9.16 -23.54 -2.88
CA LEU A 97 -9.29 -22.46 -3.87
C LEU A 97 -10.36 -22.75 -4.92
N ARG A 98 -10.37 -23.97 -5.48
CA ARG A 98 -11.38 -24.37 -6.47
C ARG A 98 -12.77 -24.41 -5.87
N GLU A 99 -12.94 -24.99 -4.68
CA GLU A 99 -14.23 -25.02 -3.97
C GLU A 99 -14.78 -23.59 -3.77
N LEU A 100 -13.94 -22.65 -3.33
CA LEU A 100 -14.33 -21.26 -3.15
C LEU A 100 -14.67 -20.57 -4.47
N ALA A 101 -13.86 -20.78 -5.52
CA ALA A 101 -14.06 -20.16 -6.83
C ALA A 101 -15.37 -20.60 -7.51
N PHE A 102 -15.80 -21.84 -7.28
CA PHE A 102 -17.07 -22.38 -7.82
C PHE A 102 -18.27 -22.18 -6.87
N HIS A 103 -18.07 -21.52 -5.72
CA HIS A 103 -19.16 -21.31 -4.77
C HIS A 103 -20.21 -20.33 -5.37
N GLU A 104 -21.50 -20.73 -5.37
CA GLU A 104 -22.59 -19.97 -6.01
C GLU A 104 -22.73 -18.53 -5.49
N GLU A 105 -22.40 -18.31 -4.21
CA GLU A 105 -22.52 -17.00 -3.55
C GLU A 105 -21.23 -16.17 -3.55
N ILE A 106 -20.17 -16.61 -4.22
CA ILE A 106 -18.85 -15.93 -4.17
C ILE A 106 -18.92 -14.44 -4.54
N LEU A 107 -19.75 -14.07 -5.50
CA LEU A 107 -19.93 -12.68 -5.93
C LEU A 107 -20.73 -11.82 -4.95
N HIS A 108 -21.43 -12.44 -3.99
CA HIS A 108 -22.37 -11.75 -3.08
C HIS A 108 -21.93 -11.76 -1.64
N ARG A 109 -21.08 -12.72 -1.24
CA ARG A 109 -20.61 -12.88 0.14
C ARG A 109 -19.17 -12.39 0.29
N ASN A 110 -18.99 -11.29 1.03
CA ASN A 110 -17.69 -10.67 1.22
C ASN A 110 -16.73 -11.52 2.08
N ASP A 111 -17.23 -12.31 3.03
CA ASP A 111 -16.43 -13.27 3.81
C ASP A 111 -15.83 -14.38 2.94
N LEU A 112 -16.57 -14.88 1.94
CA LEU A 112 -16.04 -15.86 0.98
C LEU A 112 -15.00 -15.21 0.05
N LYS A 113 -15.21 -13.94 -0.34
CA LYS A 113 -14.21 -13.21 -1.14
C LYS A 113 -12.89 -13.06 -0.39
N ASP A 114 -12.93 -12.67 0.88
CA ASP A 114 -11.73 -12.53 1.69
C ASP A 114 -11.02 -13.88 1.89
N GLN A 115 -11.78 -14.95 2.11
CA GLN A 115 -11.22 -16.30 2.17
C GLN A 115 -10.54 -16.68 0.85
N LEU A 116 -11.18 -16.46 -0.30
CA LEU A 116 -10.60 -16.72 -1.61
C LEU A 116 -9.33 -15.87 -1.86
N LEU A 117 -9.39 -14.58 -1.56
CA LEU A 117 -8.25 -13.67 -1.73
C LEU A 117 -7.05 -14.07 -0.86
N SER A 118 -7.27 -14.65 0.33
CA SER A 118 -6.20 -15.09 1.23
C SER A 118 -5.38 -16.28 0.70
N MET A 119 -5.91 -17.01 -0.29
CA MET A 119 -5.27 -18.24 -0.79
C MET A 119 -3.89 -17.97 -1.39
N GLY A 120 -3.68 -16.81 -2.02
CA GLY A 120 -2.41 -16.44 -2.61
C GLY A 120 -1.27 -16.37 -1.59
N GLU A 121 -1.48 -15.65 -0.50
CA GLU A 121 -0.50 -15.52 0.59
C GLU A 121 -0.31 -16.83 1.35
N ARG A 122 -1.35 -17.65 1.47
CA ARG A 122 -1.27 -18.97 2.12
C ARG A 122 -0.39 -19.93 1.30
N MET A 123 -0.51 -19.93 -0.03
CA MET A 123 0.34 -20.75 -0.91
C MET A 123 1.77 -20.22 -0.92
N SER A 124 1.97 -18.91 -1.14
CA SER A 124 3.32 -18.33 -1.20
C SER A 124 4.10 -18.47 0.10
N SER A 125 3.45 -18.36 1.27
CA SER A 125 4.13 -18.55 2.57
C SER A 125 4.55 -20.00 2.81
N LEU A 126 3.75 -20.97 2.36
CA LEU A 126 4.10 -22.38 2.39
C LEU A 126 5.37 -22.63 1.56
N MET A 127 5.40 -22.12 0.31
CA MET A 127 6.54 -22.28 -0.60
C MET A 127 7.78 -21.57 -0.07
N PHE A 128 7.65 -20.33 0.41
CA PHE A 128 8.78 -19.57 0.91
C PHE A 128 9.41 -20.22 2.15
N SER A 129 8.61 -20.81 3.03
CA SER A 129 9.12 -21.55 4.19
C SER A 129 9.99 -22.75 3.75
N ALA A 130 9.60 -23.46 2.69
CA ALA A 130 10.39 -24.55 2.12
C ALA A 130 11.70 -24.04 1.49
N VAL A 131 11.63 -22.97 0.69
CA VAL A 131 12.83 -22.35 0.08
C VAL A 131 13.80 -21.84 1.15
N LEU A 132 13.30 -21.30 2.26
CA LEU A 132 14.14 -20.84 3.36
C LEU A 132 14.86 -22.00 4.06
N ALA A 133 14.18 -23.15 4.22
CA ALA A 133 14.80 -24.37 4.77
C ALA A 133 15.95 -24.87 3.90
N GLU A 134 15.89 -24.69 2.58
CA GLU A 134 16.98 -25.04 1.64
C GLU A 134 18.23 -24.16 1.79
N GLN A 135 18.14 -23.07 2.52
CA GLN A 135 19.28 -22.21 2.91
C GLN A 135 19.82 -22.53 4.31
N ASP A 136 19.54 -23.73 4.82
CA ASP A 136 19.92 -24.19 6.17
C ASP A 136 19.34 -23.28 7.30
N VAL A 137 18.25 -22.57 7.04
CA VAL A 137 17.55 -21.75 8.03
C VAL A 137 16.33 -22.53 8.54
N ALA A 138 16.33 -22.85 9.83
CA ALA A 138 15.15 -23.44 10.45
C ALA A 138 13.95 -22.51 10.30
N SER A 139 12.91 -22.95 9.61
CA SER A 139 11.71 -22.16 9.28
C SER A 139 10.44 -22.84 9.72
N LEU A 140 9.43 -22.03 10.06
CA LEU A 140 8.07 -22.45 10.43
C LEU A 140 7.07 -21.66 9.60
N ASN A 141 6.24 -22.35 8.80
CA ASN A 141 5.06 -21.71 8.19
C ASN A 141 3.97 -21.57 9.25
N PHE A 142 3.63 -20.33 9.60
CA PHE A 142 2.68 -19.99 10.66
C PHE A 142 1.46 -19.30 10.06
N ASP A 143 0.26 -19.74 10.43
CA ASP A 143 -0.98 -19.11 9.99
C ASP A 143 -1.23 -17.81 10.77
N VAL A 144 -1.13 -16.66 10.09
CA VAL A 144 -1.26 -15.33 10.69
C VAL A 144 -2.64 -15.11 11.34
N ARG A 145 -3.66 -15.81 10.88
CA ARG A 145 -5.04 -15.73 11.41
C ARG A 145 -5.12 -16.11 12.90
N ASN A 146 -4.16 -16.87 13.39
CA ASN A 146 -4.07 -17.19 14.82
C ASN A 146 -3.72 -15.98 15.69
N VAL A 147 -3.14 -14.93 15.09
CA VAL A 147 -2.63 -13.74 15.79
C VAL A 147 -3.32 -12.46 15.31
N LEU A 148 -3.45 -12.28 13.99
CA LEU A 148 -3.95 -11.04 13.40
C LEU A 148 -5.48 -10.99 13.46
N ARG A 149 -6.00 -10.48 14.58
CA ARG A 149 -7.43 -10.31 14.83
C ARG A 149 -7.93 -8.98 14.31
N THR A 150 -9.13 -9.00 13.74
CA THR A 150 -9.77 -7.84 13.12
C THR A 150 -11.25 -7.79 13.44
N ASP A 151 -11.90 -6.68 13.11
CA ASP A 151 -13.35 -6.62 12.96
C ASP A 151 -13.82 -7.43 11.73
N SER A 152 -15.13 -7.37 11.45
CA SER A 152 -15.78 -8.09 10.34
C SER A 152 -16.06 -7.19 9.12
N GLU A 153 -15.31 -6.07 8.94
CA GLU A 153 -15.41 -5.21 7.75
C GLU A 153 -14.59 -5.82 6.59
N PHE A 154 -15.16 -6.88 5.98
CA PHE A 154 -14.51 -7.65 4.92
C PHE A 154 -14.00 -6.77 3.76
N GLY A 155 -12.79 -7.05 3.28
CA GLY A 155 -12.08 -6.31 2.23
C GLY A 155 -11.24 -5.13 2.71
N ALA A 156 -11.48 -4.64 3.94
CA ALA A 156 -10.73 -3.54 4.57
C ALA A 156 -10.87 -3.60 6.11
N ALA A 157 -10.65 -4.78 6.68
CA ALA A 157 -10.86 -5.04 8.09
C ALA A 157 -9.89 -4.26 8.99
N ALA A 158 -10.42 -3.70 10.08
CA ALA A 158 -9.63 -2.95 11.04
C ALA A 158 -8.98 -3.89 12.08
N PRO A 159 -7.66 -3.76 12.34
CA PRO A 159 -6.96 -4.64 13.29
C PRO A 159 -7.29 -4.30 14.75
N GLU A 160 -7.41 -5.33 15.57
CA GLU A 160 -7.59 -5.25 17.03
C GLU A 160 -6.22 -5.26 17.75
N LEU A 161 -5.59 -4.09 17.86
CA LEU A 161 -4.18 -3.97 18.28
C LEU A 161 -3.85 -4.66 19.61
N GLU A 162 -4.69 -4.52 20.64
CA GLU A 162 -4.48 -5.13 21.95
C GLU A 162 -4.53 -6.65 21.88
N THR A 163 -5.52 -7.19 21.15
CA THR A 163 -5.69 -8.63 20.94
C THR A 163 -4.50 -9.20 20.16
N ILE A 164 -4.07 -8.53 19.09
CA ILE A 164 -2.91 -8.91 18.29
C ILE A 164 -1.65 -8.95 19.16
N ALA A 165 -1.41 -7.92 19.98
CA ALA A 165 -0.24 -7.85 20.85
C ALA A 165 -0.22 -9.00 21.87
N ALA A 166 -1.37 -9.33 22.47
CA ALA A 166 -1.47 -10.44 23.43
C ALA A 166 -1.21 -11.80 22.75
N LEU A 167 -1.85 -12.06 21.59
CA LEU A 167 -1.71 -13.32 20.87
C LEU A 167 -0.31 -13.46 20.25
N ALA A 168 0.29 -12.40 19.74
CA ALA A 168 1.67 -12.43 19.22
C ALA A 168 2.67 -12.84 20.31
N LYS A 169 2.56 -12.27 21.51
CA LYS A 169 3.41 -12.64 22.65
C LYS A 169 3.15 -14.07 23.12
N GLN A 170 1.94 -14.55 23.05
CA GLN A 170 1.57 -15.89 23.50
C GLN A 170 1.93 -16.98 22.49
N LEU A 171 1.63 -16.79 21.22
CA LEU A 171 1.68 -17.83 20.20
C LEU A 171 2.88 -17.69 19.24
N LEU A 172 3.27 -16.46 18.92
CA LEU A 172 4.31 -16.21 17.92
C LEU A 172 5.71 -16.05 18.55
N GLN A 173 5.83 -15.27 19.64
CA GLN A 173 7.10 -15.00 20.27
C GLN A 173 7.86 -16.26 20.73
N PRO A 174 7.24 -17.34 21.25
CA PRO A 174 7.96 -18.56 21.61
C PRO A 174 8.65 -19.23 20.42
N GLU A 175 8.03 -19.20 19.22
CA GLU A 175 8.53 -19.83 18.01
C GLU A 175 9.79 -19.14 17.46
N LEU A 176 9.96 -17.85 17.77
CA LEU A 176 11.12 -17.06 17.30
C LEU A 176 12.46 -17.48 17.91
N LYS A 177 12.47 -18.33 18.93
CA LYS A 177 13.70 -18.82 19.57
C LYS A 177 14.47 -19.73 18.65
N ASP A 178 13.76 -20.68 18.03
CA ASP A 178 14.37 -21.80 17.32
C ASP A 178 14.22 -21.70 15.81
N SER A 179 13.21 -20.94 15.31
CA SER A 179 12.89 -20.86 13.89
C SER A 179 12.69 -19.41 13.41
N VAL A 180 12.87 -19.17 12.13
CA VAL A 180 12.33 -18.03 11.43
C VAL A 180 10.88 -18.33 11.07
N VAL A 181 9.95 -17.52 11.54
CA VAL A 181 8.54 -17.69 11.23
C VAL A 181 8.23 -17.06 9.88
N VAL A 182 7.68 -17.84 8.95
CA VAL A 182 7.15 -17.36 7.66
C VAL A 182 5.64 -17.32 7.76
N THR A 183 5.04 -16.17 7.43
CA THR A 183 3.60 -15.97 7.60
C THR A 183 3.01 -15.14 6.45
N GLN A 184 1.68 -15.14 6.36
CA GLN A 184 0.92 -14.45 5.34
C GLN A 184 0.83 -12.95 5.65
N GLY A 185 1.04 -12.11 4.64
CA GLY A 185 0.60 -10.72 4.69
C GLY A 185 -0.87 -10.56 4.34
N PHE A 186 -1.45 -9.38 4.55
CA PHE A 186 -2.78 -9.01 4.09
C PHE A 186 -3.97 -9.69 4.79
N VAL A 187 -3.76 -10.86 5.40
CA VAL A 187 -4.78 -11.77 5.94
C VAL A 187 -4.96 -11.56 7.43
N GLY A 188 -6.20 -11.58 7.91
CA GLY A 188 -6.58 -11.57 9.32
C GLY A 188 -7.74 -12.53 9.60
N CYS A 189 -8.29 -12.44 10.80
CA CYS A 189 -9.40 -13.27 11.26
C CYS A 189 -10.29 -12.50 12.23
N ASP A 190 -11.61 -12.54 12.03
CA ASP A 190 -12.56 -11.92 12.93
C ASP A 190 -12.87 -12.79 14.17
N ALA A 191 -13.74 -12.30 15.03
CA ALA A 191 -14.11 -12.96 16.28
C ALA A 191 -14.85 -14.29 16.05
N GLU A 192 -15.53 -14.46 14.92
CA GLU A 192 -16.24 -15.69 14.53
C GLU A 192 -15.32 -16.72 13.84
N GLY A 193 -14.05 -16.42 13.68
CA GLY A 193 -13.08 -17.29 13.02
C GLY A 193 -13.11 -17.21 11.48
N ARG A 194 -13.79 -16.23 10.90
CA ARG A 194 -13.82 -16.03 9.45
C ARG A 194 -12.58 -15.26 8.98
N THR A 195 -12.06 -15.65 7.84
CA THR A 195 -10.92 -14.96 7.22
C THR A 195 -11.34 -13.56 6.79
N THR A 196 -10.52 -12.57 7.12
CA THR A 196 -10.67 -11.16 6.72
C THR A 196 -9.43 -10.69 5.98
N THR A 197 -9.54 -9.58 5.25
CA THR A 197 -8.42 -8.97 4.55
C THR A 197 -8.27 -7.49 4.93
N LEU A 198 -7.01 -7.01 5.00
CA LEU A 198 -6.67 -5.66 5.46
C LEU A 198 -6.77 -4.60 4.34
N GLY A 199 -7.17 -4.99 3.14
CA GLY A 199 -7.23 -4.08 2.00
C GLY A 199 -5.86 -3.75 1.39
N ARG A 200 -5.80 -2.66 0.63
CA ARG A 200 -4.60 -2.26 -0.12
C ARG A 200 -3.41 -1.99 0.81
N GLY A 201 -2.24 -2.50 0.45
CA GLY A 201 -1.02 -2.40 1.28
C GLY A 201 -1.02 -3.34 2.49
N GLY A 202 -1.99 -4.26 2.56
CA GLY A 202 -2.22 -5.11 3.72
C GLY A 202 -1.01 -5.97 4.13
N SER A 203 -0.16 -6.41 3.19
CA SER A 203 1.04 -7.18 3.55
C SER A 203 2.10 -6.33 4.26
N ASP A 204 2.31 -5.07 3.82
CA ASP A 204 3.20 -4.13 4.50
C ASP A 204 2.61 -3.78 5.87
N PHE A 205 1.29 -3.60 5.93
CA PHE A 205 0.58 -3.33 7.18
C PHE A 205 0.68 -4.49 8.16
N THR A 206 0.54 -5.74 7.70
CA THR A 206 0.76 -6.95 8.53
C THR A 206 2.15 -6.95 9.15
N ALA A 207 3.19 -6.67 8.37
CA ALA A 207 4.56 -6.63 8.89
C ALA A 207 4.74 -5.55 9.97
N ALA A 208 4.19 -4.37 9.75
CA ALA A 208 4.24 -3.27 10.72
C ALA A 208 3.42 -3.57 11.99
N LEU A 209 2.25 -4.20 11.89
CA LEU A 209 1.43 -4.63 13.03
C LEU A 209 2.13 -5.70 13.88
N LEU A 210 2.78 -6.68 13.24
CA LEU A 210 3.56 -7.69 13.95
C LEU A 210 4.80 -7.08 14.60
N ALA A 211 5.44 -6.10 13.93
CA ALA A 211 6.57 -5.35 14.49
C ALA A 211 6.16 -4.57 15.76
N GLU A 212 5.01 -3.88 15.71
CA GLU A 212 4.44 -3.18 16.85
C GLU A 212 4.09 -4.16 17.99
N ALA A 213 3.42 -5.28 17.68
CA ALA A 213 2.96 -6.25 18.65
C ALA A 213 4.09 -6.94 19.44
N LEU A 214 5.25 -7.09 18.80
CA LEU A 214 6.43 -7.77 19.37
C LEU A 214 7.54 -6.80 19.79
N ASP A 215 7.30 -5.49 19.74
CA ASP A 215 8.28 -4.44 20.04
C ASP A 215 9.58 -4.68 19.22
N ALA A 216 9.47 -4.90 17.92
CA ALA A 216 10.60 -5.13 17.01
C ALA A 216 11.46 -3.86 16.85
N ASP A 217 12.75 -4.04 16.55
CA ASP A 217 13.68 -2.94 16.30
C ASP A 217 13.57 -2.40 14.88
N VAL A 218 13.31 -3.31 13.90
CA VAL A 218 13.28 -2.99 12.47
C VAL A 218 12.13 -3.72 11.75
N CYS A 219 11.46 -3.00 10.86
CA CYS A 219 10.55 -3.55 9.86
C CYS A 219 11.14 -3.31 8.47
N GLU A 220 11.55 -4.38 7.78
CA GLU A 220 12.12 -4.30 6.43
C GLU A 220 11.04 -4.57 5.38
N ILE A 221 10.91 -3.67 4.41
CA ILE A 221 10.00 -3.81 3.25
C ILE A 221 10.84 -4.00 2.00
N TRP A 222 10.90 -5.24 1.55
CA TRP A 222 11.62 -5.64 0.35
C TRP A 222 10.67 -5.64 -0.87
N THR A 223 11.06 -4.90 -1.90
CA THR A 223 10.26 -4.67 -3.11
C THR A 223 11.14 -4.76 -4.37
N ASP A 224 10.68 -4.30 -5.51
CA ASP A 224 11.42 -4.29 -6.78
C ASP A 224 12.17 -2.98 -7.05
N VAL A 225 12.11 -2.02 -6.14
CA VAL A 225 12.81 -0.73 -6.23
C VAL A 225 13.85 -0.59 -5.11
N ILE A 226 14.95 0.13 -5.39
CA ILE A 226 16.10 0.28 -4.46
C ILE A 226 15.73 1.09 -3.20
N GLY A 227 14.56 1.75 -3.17
CA GLY A 227 14.12 2.60 -2.08
C GLY A 227 13.28 3.76 -2.61
N VAL A 228 13.21 4.83 -1.83
CA VAL A 228 12.48 6.03 -2.17
C VAL A 228 13.40 7.01 -2.88
N TYR A 229 12.90 7.70 -3.90
CA TYR A 229 13.68 8.63 -4.72
C TYR A 229 13.14 10.06 -4.61
N THR A 230 13.96 11.05 -4.98
CA THR A 230 13.56 12.46 -5.07
C THR A 230 12.40 12.70 -6.04
N THR A 231 12.20 11.82 -7.01
CA THR A 231 11.03 11.66 -7.87
C THR A 231 11.08 10.30 -8.57
N ASP A 232 10.07 9.95 -9.34
CA ASP A 232 10.05 8.71 -10.12
C ASP A 232 11.20 8.71 -11.17
N PRO A 233 12.17 7.79 -11.11
CA PRO A 233 13.29 7.73 -12.04
C PRO A 233 12.87 7.47 -13.49
N ARG A 234 11.63 7.02 -13.72
CA ARG A 234 11.06 6.89 -15.08
C ARG A 234 10.65 8.24 -15.67
N ILE A 235 10.47 9.27 -14.84
CA ILE A 235 10.16 10.63 -15.29
C ILE A 235 11.45 11.39 -15.58
N THR A 236 12.44 11.32 -14.70
CA THR A 236 13.76 11.93 -14.92
C THR A 236 14.89 11.02 -14.44
N PRO A 237 15.92 10.80 -15.29
CA PRO A 237 17.09 10.03 -14.89
C PRO A 237 17.97 10.74 -13.83
N ALA A 238 17.74 12.04 -13.58
CA ALA A 238 18.41 12.80 -12.52
C ALA A 238 17.87 12.49 -11.12
N ALA A 239 16.78 11.72 -11.01
CA ALA A 239 16.21 11.28 -9.72
C ALA A 239 17.27 10.53 -8.90
N ARG A 240 17.37 10.88 -7.60
CA ARG A 240 18.36 10.32 -6.68
C ARG A 240 17.67 9.51 -5.60
N PRO A 241 18.25 8.36 -5.17
CA PRO A 241 17.75 7.65 -4.01
C PRO A 241 17.93 8.50 -2.74
N LEU A 242 16.96 8.42 -1.85
CA LEU A 242 16.98 9.06 -0.54
C LEU A 242 17.46 8.06 0.49
N PRO A 243 18.59 8.27 1.17
CA PRO A 243 19.11 7.31 2.15
C PRO A 243 18.25 7.25 3.40
N GLU A 244 17.64 8.37 3.78
CA GLU A 244 16.78 8.47 4.95
C GLU A 244 15.61 9.43 4.74
N LEU A 245 14.50 9.16 5.42
CA LEU A 245 13.27 9.97 5.47
C LEU A 245 12.71 9.97 6.88
N SER A 246 12.07 11.08 7.27
CA SER A 246 11.19 11.07 8.44
C SER A 246 9.88 10.32 8.15
N PHE A 247 9.17 9.88 9.19
CA PHE A 247 7.85 9.28 9.03
C PHE A 247 6.86 10.24 8.38
N GLU A 248 6.95 11.54 8.71
CA GLU A 248 6.10 12.58 8.13
C GLU A 248 6.37 12.75 6.63
N GLU A 249 7.64 12.84 6.21
CA GLU A 249 8.01 12.91 4.80
C GLU A 249 7.55 11.66 4.03
N ALA A 250 7.78 10.47 4.59
CA ALA A 250 7.38 9.21 3.96
C ALA A 250 5.85 9.08 3.83
N ALA A 251 5.09 9.49 4.85
CA ALA A 251 3.63 9.50 4.83
C ALA A 251 3.08 10.46 3.78
N GLU A 252 3.65 11.67 3.68
CA GLU A 252 3.29 12.64 2.65
C GLU A 252 3.59 12.10 1.25
N MET A 253 4.78 11.57 1.03
CA MET A 253 5.16 10.98 -0.26
C MET A 253 4.23 9.83 -0.65
N ALA A 254 3.91 8.94 0.28
CA ALA A 254 3.02 7.80 0.06
C ALA A 254 1.58 8.25 -0.27
N THR A 255 1.08 9.27 0.42
CA THR A 255 -0.24 9.85 0.19
C THR A 255 -0.32 10.50 -1.18
N PHE A 256 0.71 11.21 -1.61
CA PHE A 256 0.71 11.98 -2.85
C PHE A 256 1.35 11.27 -4.05
N GLY A 257 1.46 9.93 -4.02
CA GLY A 257 1.70 9.12 -5.21
C GLY A 257 3.04 8.40 -5.32
N ALA A 258 3.92 8.50 -4.31
CA ALA A 258 5.07 7.61 -4.22
C ALA A 258 4.59 6.20 -3.87
N LYS A 259 4.63 5.28 -4.83
CA LYS A 259 4.07 3.91 -4.71
C LYS A 259 4.98 2.93 -3.96
N VAL A 260 5.86 3.41 -3.10
CA VAL A 260 6.87 2.57 -2.44
C VAL A 260 6.34 1.95 -1.15
N LEU A 261 5.53 2.70 -0.40
CA LEU A 261 4.90 2.26 0.85
C LEU A 261 3.43 2.68 0.89
N HIS A 262 2.63 1.95 1.65
CA HIS A 262 1.27 2.36 1.97
C HIS A 262 1.26 3.20 3.26
N PRO A 263 0.50 4.32 3.35
CA PRO A 263 0.45 5.17 4.56
C PRO A 263 0.13 4.40 5.85
N ALA A 264 -0.77 3.40 5.78
CA ALA A 264 -1.14 2.56 6.93
C ALA A 264 0.06 1.81 7.56
N THR A 265 1.13 1.55 6.80
CA THR A 265 2.36 0.91 7.32
C THR A 265 3.11 1.82 8.29
N MET A 266 2.97 3.14 8.14
CA MET A 266 3.71 4.11 8.95
C MET A 266 3.18 4.21 10.39
N GLU A 267 1.87 4.08 10.58
CA GLU A 267 1.26 4.29 11.91
C GLU A 267 1.78 3.34 13.00
N PRO A 268 1.82 1.99 12.79
CA PRO A 268 2.36 1.08 13.79
C PRO A 268 3.83 1.35 14.11
N ALA A 269 4.63 1.61 13.07
CA ALA A 269 6.05 1.90 13.22
C ALA A 269 6.27 3.21 13.99
N LEU A 270 5.50 4.26 13.68
CA LEU A 270 5.57 5.56 14.38
C LEU A 270 5.18 5.45 15.85
N ARG A 271 4.13 4.67 16.19
CA ARG A 271 3.67 4.49 17.57
C ARG A 271 4.75 3.90 18.47
N LYS A 272 5.59 3.01 17.94
CA LYS A 272 6.62 2.29 18.69
C LYS A 272 8.06 2.72 18.37
N ASP A 273 8.23 3.72 17.51
CA ASP A 273 9.55 4.19 17.06
C ASP A 273 10.40 3.08 16.40
N ILE A 274 9.73 2.22 15.63
CA ILE A 274 10.33 1.11 14.90
C ILE A 274 10.91 1.66 13.60
N LYS A 275 12.18 1.43 13.34
CA LYS A 275 12.81 1.83 12.08
C LYS A 275 12.25 1.01 10.93
N VAL A 276 11.89 1.66 9.84
CA VAL A 276 11.45 0.98 8.61
C VAL A 276 12.55 1.08 7.57
N PHE A 277 12.93 -0.04 6.98
CA PHE A 277 13.85 -0.08 5.85
C PHE A 277 13.09 -0.46 4.58
N VAL A 278 13.39 0.21 3.47
CA VAL A 278 12.83 -0.09 2.16
C VAL A 278 13.96 -0.35 1.20
N GLY A 279 13.99 -1.54 0.59
CA GLY A 279 15.07 -1.94 -0.30
C GLY A 279 14.64 -2.89 -1.42
N SER A 280 15.55 -3.08 -2.39
CA SER A 280 15.33 -3.99 -3.51
C SER A 280 15.68 -5.43 -3.13
N SER A 281 14.72 -6.34 -3.27
CA SER A 281 15.00 -7.77 -3.14
C SER A 281 15.83 -8.35 -4.28
N LYS A 282 15.92 -7.62 -5.42
CA LYS A 282 16.72 -8.01 -6.58
C LYS A 282 18.17 -7.55 -6.48
N GLU A 283 18.42 -6.41 -5.82
CA GLU A 283 19.72 -5.74 -5.72
C GLU A 283 19.96 -5.25 -4.28
N PRO A 284 19.94 -6.14 -3.27
CA PRO A 284 20.01 -5.77 -1.85
C PRO A 284 21.32 -5.05 -1.49
N GLU A 285 22.39 -5.29 -2.25
CA GLU A 285 23.68 -4.65 -2.08
C GLU A 285 23.69 -3.16 -2.44
N LYS A 286 22.69 -2.67 -3.17
CA LYS A 286 22.58 -1.23 -3.51
C LYS A 286 22.04 -0.39 -2.34
N GLY A 287 21.71 -1.03 -1.21
CA GLY A 287 21.15 -0.35 -0.05
C GLY A 287 19.66 -0.09 -0.21
N GLY A 288 19.19 1.01 0.42
CA GLY A 288 17.76 1.36 0.44
C GLY A 288 17.54 2.68 1.17
N THR A 289 16.29 2.90 1.56
CA THR A 289 15.84 4.07 2.32
C THR A 289 15.47 3.65 3.74
N TRP A 290 16.05 4.30 4.72
CA TRP A 290 15.63 4.22 6.11
C TRP A 290 14.54 5.25 6.40
N ILE A 291 13.49 4.84 7.09
CA ILE A 291 12.43 5.71 7.56
C ILE A 291 12.44 5.62 9.08
N MET A 292 12.63 6.77 9.74
CA MET A 292 12.80 6.86 11.17
C MET A 292 12.28 8.19 11.70
N ARG A 293 12.18 8.33 13.01
CA ARG A 293 11.70 9.57 13.63
C ARG A 293 12.68 10.72 13.45
N ASP A 294 13.94 10.48 13.80
CA ASP A 294 14.98 11.50 13.79
C ASP A 294 15.88 11.30 12.58
N CYS A 295 15.81 12.21 11.62
CA CYS A 295 16.68 12.27 10.44
C CYS A 295 17.79 13.29 10.66
N ALA A 296 18.95 13.04 10.06
CA ALA A 296 20.11 13.94 10.16
C ALA A 296 19.86 15.29 9.45
N GLU A 297 19.03 15.28 8.40
CA GLU A 297 18.75 16.46 7.59
C GLU A 297 17.24 16.66 7.38
N GLU A 298 16.79 17.90 7.45
CA GLU A 298 15.42 18.34 7.16
C GLU A 298 15.41 19.40 6.04
N PRO A 299 15.72 19.02 4.78
CA PRO A 299 15.77 19.99 3.70
C PRO A 299 14.38 20.52 3.35
N PRO A 300 14.28 21.77 2.85
CA PRO A 300 13.01 22.37 2.46
C PRO A 300 12.36 21.69 1.24
N TYR A 301 13.15 20.95 0.45
CA TYR A 301 12.68 20.13 -0.64
C TYR A 301 13.26 18.73 -0.51
N ARG A 302 12.41 17.73 -0.34
CA ARG A 302 12.81 16.32 -0.17
C ARG A 302 12.52 15.52 -1.43
N ALA A 303 11.32 15.66 -1.98
CA ALA A 303 10.88 14.92 -3.16
C ALA A 303 9.79 15.66 -3.94
N ILE A 304 9.58 15.21 -5.18
CA ILE A 304 8.44 15.59 -6.01
C ILE A 304 7.68 14.32 -6.35
N THR A 305 6.41 14.29 -6.01
CA THR A 305 5.52 13.16 -6.31
C THR A 305 4.48 13.55 -7.36
N ARG A 306 3.98 12.54 -8.09
CA ARG A 306 2.90 12.72 -9.05
C ARG A 306 1.84 11.64 -8.88
N ARG A 307 0.60 12.07 -8.74
CA ARG A 307 -0.56 11.20 -8.72
C ARG A 307 -1.43 11.46 -9.92
N LYS A 308 -1.59 10.45 -10.76
CA LYS A 308 -2.27 10.54 -12.04
C LYS A 308 -3.80 10.49 -11.91
N GLU A 309 -4.48 10.86 -13.02
CA GLU A 309 -5.91 10.64 -13.23
C GLU A 309 -6.79 11.26 -12.13
N GLN A 310 -6.53 12.52 -11.78
CA GLN A 310 -7.32 13.24 -10.81
C GLN A 310 -8.62 13.79 -11.41
N VAL A 311 -9.69 13.68 -10.64
CA VAL A 311 -10.98 14.31 -10.97
C VAL A 311 -11.21 15.46 -10.01
N MET A 312 -11.47 16.64 -10.55
CA MET A 312 -11.84 17.81 -9.79
C MET A 312 -13.33 18.06 -9.88
N VAL A 313 -13.96 18.27 -8.73
CA VAL A 313 -15.36 18.64 -8.61
C VAL A 313 -15.44 20.06 -8.07
N THR A 314 -16.10 20.93 -8.79
CA THR A 314 -16.39 22.30 -8.34
C THR A 314 -17.88 22.44 -8.09
N VAL A 315 -18.25 22.76 -6.87
CA VAL A 315 -19.62 23.13 -6.49
C VAL A 315 -19.70 24.64 -6.30
N LYS A 316 -20.72 25.26 -6.90
CA LYS A 316 -20.86 26.72 -6.92
C LYS A 316 -22.28 27.16 -6.62
N THR A 317 -22.45 28.12 -5.71
CA THR A 317 -23.73 28.76 -5.46
C THR A 317 -23.55 30.14 -4.80
N PRO A 318 -24.23 31.18 -5.27
CA PRO A 318 -24.25 32.46 -4.60
C PRO A 318 -24.86 32.40 -3.18
N LYS A 319 -25.67 31.34 -2.91
CA LYS A 319 -26.27 31.11 -1.59
C LYS A 319 -25.24 30.74 -0.51
N MET A 320 -24.02 30.33 -0.91
CA MET A 320 -22.92 30.01 0.01
C MET A 320 -22.49 31.26 0.81
N MET A 321 -22.54 32.42 0.20
CA MET A 321 -22.25 33.68 0.87
C MET A 321 -23.28 33.89 2.00
N TYR A 322 -22.80 33.99 3.23
CA TYR A 322 -23.59 34.11 4.47
C TYR A 322 -24.41 32.85 4.85
N ALA A 323 -24.31 31.72 4.12
CA ALA A 323 -25.00 30.50 4.49
C ALA A 323 -24.18 29.70 5.53
N GLN A 324 -24.80 29.42 6.67
CA GLN A 324 -24.21 28.52 7.66
C GLN A 324 -24.46 27.06 7.25
N GLY A 325 -23.42 26.22 7.34
CA GLY A 325 -23.56 24.79 7.14
C GLY A 325 -23.55 24.31 5.68
N PHE A 326 -23.27 25.13 4.68
CA PHE A 326 -23.21 24.70 3.28
C PHE A 326 -22.15 23.60 3.05
N LEU A 327 -20.95 23.80 3.58
CA LEU A 327 -19.88 22.77 3.49
C LEU A 327 -20.29 21.45 4.13
N GLN A 328 -20.97 21.50 5.29
CA GLN A 328 -21.49 20.31 5.94
C GLN A 328 -22.44 19.53 5.02
N GLN A 329 -23.35 20.22 4.33
CA GLN A 329 -24.32 19.58 3.43
C GLN A 329 -23.60 18.90 2.24
N VAL A 330 -22.64 19.58 1.61
CA VAL A 330 -21.85 19.04 0.51
C VAL A 330 -21.09 17.79 0.96
N PHE A 331 -20.33 17.88 2.05
CA PHE A 331 -19.53 16.75 2.53
C PHE A 331 -20.37 15.62 3.15
N ALA A 332 -21.57 15.89 3.65
CA ALA A 332 -22.51 14.86 4.06
C ALA A 332 -22.98 13.98 2.88
N ILE A 333 -23.24 14.61 1.72
CA ILE A 333 -23.56 13.87 0.49
C ILE A 333 -22.36 13.01 0.07
N ILE A 334 -21.16 13.58 0.02
CA ILE A 334 -19.92 12.86 -0.34
C ILE A 334 -19.71 11.66 0.58
N ALA A 335 -19.84 11.84 1.91
CA ALA A 335 -19.70 10.78 2.90
C ALA A 335 -20.77 9.70 2.76
N LYS A 336 -22.05 10.08 2.51
CA LYS A 336 -23.16 9.14 2.26
C LYS A 336 -22.86 8.19 1.10
N HIS A 337 -22.22 8.70 0.05
CA HIS A 337 -21.82 7.92 -1.12
C HIS A 337 -20.43 7.27 -0.99
N LYS A 338 -19.84 7.29 0.22
CA LYS A 338 -18.54 6.68 0.55
C LYS A 338 -17.38 7.16 -0.36
N LEU A 339 -17.41 8.44 -0.73
CA LEU A 339 -16.35 9.07 -1.52
C LEU A 339 -15.31 9.71 -0.60
N SER A 340 -14.04 9.50 -0.89
CA SER A 340 -12.91 10.14 -0.20
C SER A 340 -12.49 11.41 -0.93
N VAL A 341 -12.24 12.47 -0.17
CA VAL A 341 -11.78 13.77 -0.68
C VAL A 341 -10.32 13.97 -0.28
N ASP A 342 -9.47 14.33 -1.25
CA ASP A 342 -8.05 14.60 -0.99
C ASP A 342 -7.76 16.05 -0.68
N LEU A 343 -7.96 16.90 -1.68
CA LEU A 343 -7.68 18.32 -1.60
C LEU A 343 -8.96 19.13 -1.66
N VAL A 344 -9.01 20.21 -0.91
CA VAL A 344 -10.15 21.14 -0.90
C VAL A 344 -9.63 22.56 -0.99
N THR A 345 -10.20 23.36 -1.88
CA THR A 345 -10.00 24.81 -1.90
C THR A 345 -11.36 25.51 -1.96
N THR A 346 -11.48 26.62 -1.27
CA THR A 346 -12.75 27.35 -1.15
C THR A 346 -12.61 28.81 -1.52
N SER A 347 -13.69 29.37 -2.07
CA SER A 347 -13.91 30.80 -2.19
C SER A 347 -15.24 31.19 -1.49
N GLU A 348 -15.67 32.42 -1.61
CA GLU A 348 -16.93 32.87 -1.00
C GLU A 348 -18.18 32.22 -1.62
N ILE A 349 -18.10 31.74 -2.87
CA ILE A 349 -19.26 31.24 -3.62
C ILE A 349 -19.00 29.85 -4.27
N SER A 350 -17.84 29.28 -4.06
CA SER A 350 -17.49 27.99 -4.66
C SER A 350 -16.55 27.18 -3.78
N VAL A 351 -16.64 25.86 -3.91
CA VAL A 351 -15.72 24.87 -3.32
C VAL A 351 -15.27 23.95 -4.43
N SER A 352 -13.96 23.81 -4.61
CA SER A 352 -13.37 22.80 -5.49
C SER A 352 -12.65 21.77 -4.65
N PHE A 353 -12.85 20.51 -4.99
CA PHE A 353 -12.18 19.41 -4.31
C PHE A 353 -11.79 18.31 -5.30
N THR A 354 -10.73 17.56 -4.97
CA THR A 354 -10.37 16.36 -5.70
C THR A 354 -10.89 15.12 -5.00
N LEU A 355 -11.28 14.12 -5.79
CA LEU A 355 -11.70 12.83 -5.26
C LEU A 355 -10.55 11.85 -5.33
N ASP A 356 -10.35 11.13 -4.23
CA ASP A 356 -9.41 10.01 -4.17
C ASP A 356 -9.78 8.96 -5.23
N ASN A 357 -8.75 8.36 -5.81
CA ASN A 357 -8.91 7.34 -6.84
C ASN A 357 -8.54 5.95 -6.30
N PRO A 358 -9.44 5.23 -5.66
CA PRO A 358 -9.13 3.90 -5.17
C PRO A 358 -8.99 2.84 -6.28
N ALA A 359 -9.63 3.00 -7.46
CA ALA A 359 -9.44 2.11 -8.62
C ALA A 359 -10.19 2.61 -9.87
N ASN A 360 -9.45 2.93 -10.89
CA ASN A 360 -9.67 2.69 -12.33
C ASN A 360 -10.92 3.16 -13.06
N SER A 361 -11.87 3.96 -12.54
CA SER A 361 -12.82 4.62 -13.43
C SER A 361 -13.42 5.92 -12.88
N VAL A 362 -13.39 6.96 -13.69
CA VAL A 362 -14.08 8.26 -13.46
C VAL A 362 -15.59 8.05 -13.20
N ALA A 363 -16.20 7.10 -13.89
CA ALA A 363 -17.63 6.80 -13.78
C ALA A 363 -18.05 6.17 -12.43
N GLN A 364 -17.12 5.52 -11.72
CA GLN A 364 -17.38 4.95 -10.39
C GLN A 364 -17.18 5.95 -9.25
N ARG A 365 -16.45 7.05 -9.49
CA ARG A 365 -16.12 8.05 -8.47
C ARG A 365 -17.27 9.00 -8.19
N LEU A 366 -17.95 9.50 -9.20
CA LEU A 366 -19.10 10.38 -9.06
C LEU A 366 -20.26 9.81 -9.87
N ASN A 367 -21.02 8.89 -9.25
CA ASN A 367 -22.15 8.27 -9.90
C ASN A 367 -23.29 9.30 -10.13
N LYS A 368 -24.24 8.94 -10.98
CA LYS A 368 -25.37 9.81 -11.34
C LYS A 368 -26.22 10.25 -10.13
N GLU A 369 -26.31 9.41 -9.10
CA GLU A 369 -27.07 9.69 -7.89
C GLU A 369 -26.39 10.76 -7.04
N THR A 370 -25.08 10.62 -6.80
CA THR A 370 -24.27 11.61 -6.08
C THR A 370 -24.32 12.97 -6.77
N LEU A 371 -24.17 12.96 -8.11
CA LEU A 371 -24.23 14.18 -8.90
C LEU A 371 -25.61 14.85 -8.81
N ALA A 372 -26.70 14.07 -8.96
CA ALA A 372 -28.05 14.58 -8.85
C ALA A 372 -28.34 15.16 -7.45
N GLU A 373 -27.85 14.50 -6.38
CA GLU A 373 -28.02 14.96 -5.02
C GLU A 373 -27.26 16.29 -4.76
N LEU A 374 -26.02 16.42 -5.22
CA LEU A 374 -25.25 17.66 -5.16
C LEU A 374 -25.92 18.79 -5.95
N GLN A 375 -26.48 18.50 -7.11
CA GLN A 375 -27.18 19.46 -7.96
C GLN A 375 -28.46 20.01 -7.31
N THR A 376 -29.00 19.38 -6.30
CA THR A 376 -30.13 19.94 -5.52
C THR A 376 -29.69 21.15 -4.67
N LEU A 377 -28.40 21.22 -4.31
CA LEU A 377 -27.85 22.29 -3.45
C LEU A 377 -27.19 23.42 -4.25
N CYS A 378 -26.56 23.09 -5.39
CA CYS A 378 -25.66 24.01 -6.10
C CYS A 378 -25.43 23.58 -7.55
N ASP A 379 -24.79 24.44 -8.34
CA ASP A 379 -24.25 24.08 -9.63
C ASP A 379 -23.01 23.21 -9.43
N VAL A 380 -22.88 22.12 -10.21
CA VAL A 380 -21.78 21.18 -10.10
C VAL A 380 -21.07 21.07 -11.46
N VAL A 381 -19.76 21.29 -11.45
CA VAL A 381 -18.87 21.08 -12.60
C VAL A 381 -17.89 19.98 -12.24
N VAL A 382 -17.74 18.99 -13.12
CA VAL A 382 -16.79 17.88 -12.99
C VAL A 382 -15.78 18.00 -14.11
N GLU A 383 -14.51 18.00 -13.77
CA GLU A 383 -13.39 18.12 -14.71
C GLU A 383 -12.42 16.96 -14.47
N ASP A 384 -11.97 16.34 -15.55
CA ASP A 384 -10.95 15.25 -15.58
C ASP A 384 -9.74 15.67 -16.44
N GLY A 385 -8.79 14.75 -16.67
CA GLY A 385 -7.59 15.03 -17.45
C GLY A 385 -6.52 15.80 -16.65
N TYR A 386 -6.52 15.67 -15.33
CA TYR A 386 -5.55 16.29 -14.44
C TYR A 386 -4.67 15.29 -13.73
N ASP A 387 -3.44 15.70 -13.44
CA ASP A 387 -2.54 15.05 -12.49
C ASP A 387 -2.28 15.98 -11.30
N LEU A 388 -2.09 15.40 -10.13
CA LEU A 388 -1.65 16.10 -8.93
C LEU A 388 -0.13 16.00 -8.83
N VAL A 389 0.54 17.14 -8.80
CA VAL A 389 1.98 17.26 -8.53
C VAL A 389 2.16 17.85 -7.14
N THR A 390 2.97 17.18 -6.32
CA THR A 390 3.24 17.61 -4.94
C THR A 390 4.74 17.70 -4.71
N VAL A 391 5.20 18.85 -4.23
CA VAL A 391 6.53 19.03 -3.67
C VAL A 391 6.46 18.73 -2.18
N VAL A 392 7.24 17.74 -1.74
CA VAL A 392 7.36 17.33 -0.34
C VAL A 392 8.67 17.86 0.22
N GLY A 393 8.65 18.34 1.46
CA GLY A 393 9.83 18.84 2.14
C GLY A 393 9.53 19.23 3.59
N ASN A 394 10.45 19.93 4.23
CA ASN A 394 10.33 20.31 5.63
C ASN A 394 10.17 21.82 5.78
N ASN A 395 9.42 22.21 6.81
CA ASN A 395 9.26 23.61 7.20
C ASN A 395 8.80 24.55 6.05
N MET A 396 8.06 24.00 5.06
CA MET A 396 7.72 24.71 3.83
C MET A 396 6.88 25.97 4.09
N GLN A 397 6.09 25.97 5.15
CA GLN A 397 5.25 27.13 5.53
C GLN A 397 6.06 28.29 6.13
N THR A 398 7.18 28.01 6.77
CA THR A 398 7.97 28.98 7.53
C THR A 398 9.28 29.39 6.84
N ALA A 399 9.80 28.55 5.95
CA ALA A 399 11.01 28.81 5.19
C ALA A 399 10.74 29.86 4.09
N LYS A 400 11.52 30.93 4.10
CA LYS A 400 11.41 32.04 3.14
C LYS A 400 11.83 31.61 1.75
N GLY A 401 11.04 31.97 0.73
CA GLY A 401 11.37 31.78 -0.68
C GLY A 401 11.04 30.41 -1.25
N VAL A 402 10.55 29.45 -0.44
CA VAL A 402 10.20 28.09 -0.88
C VAL A 402 9.16 28.13 -2.00
N SER A 403 8.01 28.76 -1.78
CA SER A 403 6.98 28.86 -2.81
C SER A 403 7.41 29.66 -4.04
N SER A 404 8.23 30.71 -3.86
CA SER A 404 8.74 31.51 -4.98
C SER A 404 9.59 30.67 -5.94
N LYS A 405 10.48 29.81 -5.42
CA LYS A 405 11.33 28.94 -6.24
C LYS A 405 10.49 27.89 -7.00
N ILE A 406 9.49 27.31 -6.33
CA ILE A 406 8.55 26.35 -6.94
C ILE A 406 7.77 27.03 -8.08
N PHE A 407 7.12 28.17 -7.81
CA PHE A 407 6.29 28.84 -8.82
C PHE A 407 7.11 29.42 -9.98
N ALA A 408 8.37 29.81 -9.75
CA ALA A 408 9.25 30.22 -10.84
C ALA A 408 9.55 29.06 -11.80
N ALA A 409 9.73 27.86 -11.29
CA ALA A 409 10.00 26.67 -12.12
C ALA A 409 8.80 26.26 -12.99
N VAL A 410 7.57 26.58 -12.56
CA VAL A 410 6.34 26.21 -13.29
C VAL A 410 5.60 27.40 -13.91
N ALA A 411 6.28 28.54 -14.08
CA ALA A 411 5.66 29.80 -14.53
C ALA A 411 5.04 29.73 -15.93
N GLU A 412 5.53 28.84 -16.80
CA GLU A 412 5.04 28.65 -18.16
C GLU A 412 3.83 27.70 -18.25
N TYR A 413 3.42 27.08 -17.13
CA TYR A 413 2.33 26.11 -17.08
C TYR A 413 1.08 26.65 -16.38
N ASN A 414 -0.08 26.14 -16.78
CA ASN A 414 -1.35 26.47 -16.12
C ASN A 414 -1.57 25.60 -14.88
N LEU A 415 -1.63 26.21 -13.71
CA LEU A 415 -1.97 25.55 -12.45
C LEU A 415 -3.48 25.69 -12.18
N ARG A 416 -4.22 24.59 -12.29
CA ARG A 416 -5.69 24.61 -12.15
C ARG A 416 -6.16 24.79 -10.70
N MET A 417 -5.42 24.25 -9.74
CA MET A 417 -5.70 24.34 -8.30
C MET A 417 -4.37 24.32 -7.55
N ILE A 418 -4.28 25.08 -6.47
CA ILE A 418 -3.09 25.11 -5.60
C ILE A 418 -3.55 24.90 -4.17
N CYS A 419 -2.92 23.96 -3.46
CA CYS A 419 -3.11 23.71 -2.04
C CYS A 419 -1.78 23.87 -1.31
N PHE A 420 -1.72 24.82 -0.40
CA PHE A 420 -0.56 25.12 0.42
C PHE A 420 -0.98 25.70 1.76
N GLY A 421 -0.28 25.31 2.84
CA GLY A 421 -0.50 25.88 4.16
C GLY A 421 -1.31 25.03 5.11
N ALA A 422 -1.94 23.95 4.66
CA ALA A 422 -2.65 23.01 5.55
C ALA A 422 -1.65 22.07 6.28
N ASN A 423 -0.57 21.67 5.59
CA ASN A 423 0.46 20.81 6.11
C ASN A 423 1.84 21.46 5.93
N PRO A 424 2.76 21.41 6.92
CA PRO A 424 4.09 22.02 6.82
C PRO A 424 5.03 21.28 5.85
N HIS A 425 4.66 20.07 5.39
CA HIS A 425 5.52 19.20 4.59
C HIS A 425 5.19 19.17 3.11
N ASN A 426 4.14 19.84 2.63
CA ASN A 426 3.79 19.79 1.22
C ASN A 426 3.30 21.12 0.62
N LEU A 427 3.48 21.22 -0.70
CA LEU A 427 2.80 22.15 -1.59
C LEU A 427 2.33 21.35 -2.81
N SER A 428 1.02 21.35 -3.05
CA SER A 428 0.39 20.54 -4.10
C SER A 428 -0.33 21.42 -5.10
N PHE A 429 -0.29 21.04 -6.36
CA PHE A 429 -1.05 21.69 -7.42
C PHE A 429 -1.53 20.71 -8.49
N LEU A 430 -2.71 21.03 -9.02
CA LEU A 430 -3.36 20.28 -10.07
C LEU A 430 -2.96 20.86 -11.43
N VAL A 431 -2.49 20.01 -12.34
CA VAL A 431 -2.02 20.39 -13.67
C VAL A 431 -2.64 19.49 -14.74
N ASN A 432 -2.62 19.88 -16.01
CA ASN A 432 -3.04 19.01 -17.09
C ASN A 432 -2.15 17.75 -17.12
N GLU A 433 -2.75 16.60 -17.36
CA GLU A 433 -2.01 15.33 -17.45
C GLU A 433 -0.93 15.34 -18.53
N SER A 434 -1.15 16.05 -19.65
CA SER A 434 -0.18 16.24 -20.74
C SER A 434 1.12 16.89 -20.29
N ASP A 435 1.04 17.82 -19.34
CA ASP A 435 2.16 18.68 -18.93
C ASP A 435 2.86 18.15 -17.68
N SER A 436 2.21 17.23 -16.97
CA SER A 436 2.61 16.79 -15.63
C SER A 436 4.03 16.22 -15.56
N SER A 437 4.45 15.46 -16.58
CA SER A 437 5.83 14.88 -16.63
C SER A 437 6.89 15.96 -16.81
N GLU A 438 6.66 16.93 -17.70
CA GLU A 438 7.57 18.03 -17.95
C GLU A 438 7.68 18.95 -16.73
N ILE A 439 6.55 19.25 -16.09
CA ILE A 439 6.50 20.00 -14.83
C ILE A 439 7.34 19.35 -13.74
N VAL A 440 7.25 18.02 -13.58
CA VAL A 440 8.09 17.30 -12.61
C VAL A 440 9.56 17.39 -12.94
N GLN A 441 9.94 17.33 -14.23
CA GLN A 441 11.34 17.48 -14.68
C GLN A 441 11.88 18.89 -14.40
N GLU A 442 11.13 19.93 -14.73
CA GLU A 442 11.53 21.32 -14.49
C GLU A 442 11.63 21.64 -12.99
N LEU A 443 10.68 21.14 -12.19
CA LEU A 443 10.76 21.24 -10.74
C LEU A 443 11.98 20.51 -10.19
N HIS A 444 12.24 19.27 -10.65
CA HIS A 444 13.39 18.49 -10.19
C HIS A 444 14.71 19.23 -10.49
N LYS A 445 14.85 19.71 -11.70
CA LYS A 445 16.01 20.52 -12.11
C LYS A 445 16.18 21.77 -11.26
N ALA A 446 15.09 22.51 -11.00
CA ALA A 446 15.15 23.75 -10.24
C ALA A 446 15.44 23.54 -8.75
N LEU A 447 14.94 22.43 -8.15
CA LEU A 447 14.99 22.23 -6.70
C LEU A 447 16.16 21.36 -6.24
N PHE A 448 16.67 20.44 -7.10
CA PHE A 448 17.68 19.43 -6.73
C PHE A 448 18.98 19.51 -7.53
N GLU A 449 19.04 20.26 -8.62
CA GLU A 449 20.25 20.49 -9.43
C GLU A 449 20.78 21.91 -9.27
#